data_d4ee010b85ca87aa57110eaa9537e493
#
_entry.id   d4ee010b85ca87aa57110eaa9537e493
#
_cell.length_a   1.000
_cell.length_b   1.000
_cell.length_c   1.000
_cell.angle_alpha   90.00
_cell.angle_beta   90.00
_cell.angle_gamma   90.00
#
_symmetry.space_group_name_H-M   'P 1'
#
loop_
_entity.id
_entity.type
_entity.pdbx_description
1 polymer ?
#
loop_
_entity_poly.entity_id
_entity_poly.type
_entity_poly.pdbx_seq_one_letter_code
_entity_poly.pdbx_strand_id
1 'polypeptide(L)'
;MLPLDTPSDTSPDQFSSRLRPEGNRPYPAISYEIFLLMHAQERARRSEEALFQRLSSIFDWQLSRRQQRQYTQKLKDGFTFVLTDPAKSILWTSNSFLSMTGYRNQDVVGKTPRILHGPGTNPTVLQQIRDALQQHKPVQAELINYRKSGDAYVCQVAIDPMYNSQGELTHFLAVEQEVR
;
A
#
# COMPACT_ATOMS: atom_id res chain seq x y z
N MET A 1 7.34 -8.09 -37.28
CA MET A 1 6.04 -7.83 -36.66
C MET A 1 5.62 -9.12 -35.97
N LEU A 2 5.98 -9.26 -34.68
CA LEU A 2 5.68 -10.44 -33.86
C LEU A 2 4.41 -10.14 -33.06
N PRO A 3 3.47 -11.08 -32.90
CA PRO A 3 2.27 -10.86 -32.12
C PRO A 3 2.60 -10.81 -30.62
N LEU A 4 2.01 -9.83 -29.93
CA LEU A 4 2.02 -9.72 -28.47
C LEU A 4 1.23 -10.89 -27.90
N ASP A 5 1.93 -11.84 -27.25
CA ASP A 5 1.30 -12.83 -26.41
C ASP A 5 0.62 -12.14 -25.23
N THR A 6 -0.69 -12.04 -25.30
CA THR A 6 -1.52 -11.71 -24.14
C THR A 6 -1.47 -12.88 -23.19
N PRO A 7 -1.24 -12.68 -21.86
CA PRO A 7 -1.38 -13.77 -20.90
C PRO A 7 -2.82 -14.27 -20.95
N SER A 8 -2.96 -15.56 -21.26
CA SER A 8 -4.25 -16.24 -21.35
C SER A 8 -5.04 -16.04 -20.06
N ASP A 9 -6.14 -15.31 -20.18
CA ASP A 9 -7.17 -15.16 -19.18
C ASP A 9 -7.76 -16.55 -18.91
N THR A 10 -7.28 -17.21 -17.86
CA THR A 10 -7.82 -18.51 -17.42
C THR A 10 -9.20 -18.24 -16.84
N SER A 11 -10.22 -18.42 -17.67
CA SER A 11 -11.61 -18.27 -17.24
C SER A 11 -11.92 -19.22 -16.07
N PRO A 12 -12.86 -18.87 -15.18
CA PRO A 12 -13.30 -19.74 -14.08
C PRO A 12 -13.69 -21.14 -14.53
N ASP A 13 -14.17 -21.29 -15.77
CA ASP A 13 -14.56 -22.57 -16.36
C ASP A 13 -13.39 -23.52 -16.62
N GLN A 14 -12.19 -23.01 -16.95
CA GLN A 14 -11.00 -23.85 -17.13
C GLN A 14 -10.47 -24.42 -15.81
N PHE A 15 -10.67 -23.69 -14.70
CA PHE A 15 -10.28 -24.18 -13.38
C PHE A 15 -11.23 -25.29 -12.91
N SER A 16 -12.53 -25.13 -13.10
CA SER A 16 -13.53 -26.16 -12.73
C SER A 16 -13.32 -27.48 -13.46
N SER A 17 -12.82 -27.44 -14.72
CA SER A 17 -12.51 -28.64 -15.50
C SER A 17 -11.27 -29.41 -15.02
N ARG A 18 -10.25 -28.67 -14.47
CA ARG A 18 -9.02 -29.30 -13.94
C ARG A 18 -9.18 -29.87 -12.54
N LEU A 19 -10.20 -29.44 -11.79
CA LEU A 19 -10.46 -29.88 -10.42
C LEU A 19 -11.54 -30.97 -10.35
N ARG A 20 -12.00 -31.54 -11.47
CA ARG A 20 -12.89 -32.69 -11.45
C ARG A 20 -12.07 -33.96 -11.27
N PRO A 21 -12.03 -34.59 -10.08
CA PRO A 21 -11.54 -35.93 -9.95
C PRO A 21 -12.53 -36.88 -10.63
N GLU A 22 -12.04 -37.94 -11.23
CA GLU A 22 -12.87 -39.05 -11.70
C GLU A 22 -13.63 -39.63 -10.50
N GLY A 23 -14.91 -39.28 -10.37
CA GLY A 23 -15.75 -39.70 -9.27
C GLY A 23 -16.55 -38.53 -8.68
N ASN A 24 -17.82 -38.62 -8.79
CA ASN A 24 -18.94 -37.71 -8.53
C ASN A 24 -18.99 -37.09 -7.11
N ARG A 25 -17.88 -36.52 -6.60
CA ARG A 25 -17.86 -35.75 -5.36
C ARG A 25 -17.66 -34.27 -5.71
N PRO A 26 -18.70 -33.43 -5.57
CA PRO A 26 -18.52 -32.00 -5.72
C PRO A 26 -17.51 -31.51 -4.66
N TYR A 27 -16.54 -30.68 -5.06
CA TYR A 27 -15.70 -29.95 -4.10
C TYR A 27 -16.62 -29.18 -3.14
N PRO A 28 -16.32 -29.13 -1.85
CA PRO A 28 -17.08 -28.32 -0.92
C PRO A 28 -17.16 -26.88 -1.47
N ALA A 29 -18.33 -26.26 -1.44
CA ALA A 29 -18.56 -24.88 -1.88
C ALA A 29 -17.54 -23.90 -1.26
N ILE A 30 -17.15 -24.16 -0.01
CA ILE A 30 -16.09 -23.46 0.72
C ILE A 30 -14.74 -23.42 -0.04
N SER A 31 -14.35 -24.50 -0.74
CA SER A 31 -13.09 -24.52 -1.51
C SER A 31 -13.13 -23.58 -2.71
N TYR A 32 -14.30 -23.44 -3.34
CA TYR A 32 -14.48 -22.53 -4.47
C TYR A 32 -14.53 -21.06 -4.01
N GLU A 33 -15.18 -20.79 -2.89
CA GLU A 33 -15.21 -19.45 -2.28
C GLU A 33 -13.81 -19.01 -1.85
N ILE A 34 -13.05 -19.88 -1.20
CA ILE A 34 -11.65 -19.61 -0.84
C ILE A 34 -10.81 -19.29 -2.08
N PHE A 35 -10.97 -20.09 -3.15
CA PHE A 35 -10.30 -19.85 -4.42
C PHE A 35 -10.64 -18.47 -5.00
N LEU A 36 -11.94 -18.11 -5.04
CA LEU A 36 -12.38 -16.80 -5.54
C LEU A 36 -11.81 -15.66 -4.70
N LEU A 37 -11.80 -15.80 -3.37
CA LEU A 37 -11.22 -14.81 -2.46
C LEU A 37 -9.72 -14.65 -2.68
N MET A 38 -8.97 -15.73 -2.81
CA MET A 38 -7.53 -15.69 -3.10
C MET A 38 -7.24 -15.00 -4.43
N HIS A 39 -8.00 -15.31 -5.48
CA HIS A 39 -7.87 -14.67 -6.79
C HIS A 39 -8.25 -13.18 -6.75
N ALA A 40 -9.29 -12.81 -6.00
CA ALA A 40 -9.68 -11.40 -5.83
C ALA A 40 -8.58 -10.60 -5.12
N GLN A 41 -8.00 -11.17 -4.06
CA GLN A 41 -6.88 -10.55 -3.34
C GLN A 41 -5.63 -10.39 -4.23
N GLU A 42 -5.30 -11.42 -5.02
CA GLU A 42 -4.16 -11.36 -5.93
C GLU A 42 -4.36 -10.32 -7.04
N ARG A 43 -5.57 -10.20 -7.62
CA ARG A 43 -5.90 -9.14 -8.59
C ARG A 43 -5.79 -7.75 -7.97
N ALA A 44 -6.32 -7.57 -6.76
CA ALA A 44 -6.23 -6.30 -6.05
C ALA A 44 -4.77 -5.90 -5.79
N ARG A 45 -3.93 -6.85 -5.38
CA ARG A 45 -2.51 -6.65 -5.15
C ARG A 45 -1.76 -6.27 -6.43
N ARG A 46 -1.97 -6.99 -7.54
CA ARG A 46 -1.36 -6.68 -8.85
C ARG A 46 -1.79 -5.31 -9.36
N SER A 47 -3.06 -4.95 -9.17
CA SER A 47 -3.57 -3.63 -9.51
C SER A 47 -2.89 -2.52 -8.71
N GLU A 48 -2.61 -2.76 -7.44
CA GLU A 48 -1.95 -1.80 -6.56
C GLU A 48 -0.47 -1.61 -6.90
N GLU A 49 0.25 -2.70 -7.19
CA GLU A 49 1.63 -2.63 -7.69
C GLU A 49 1.71 -1.85 -9.02
N ALA A 50 0.80 -2.14 -9.94
CA ALA A 50 0.72 -1.43 -11.23
C ALA A 50 0.40 0.06 -11.02
N LEU A 51 -0.48 0.39 -10.07
CA LEU A 51 -0.79 1.77 -9.74
C LEU A 51 0.44 2.50 -9.15
N PHE A 52 1.16 1.87 -8.22
CA PHE A 52 2.39 2.45 -7.66
C PHE A 52 3.45 2.71 -8.75
N GLN A 53 3.65 1.77 -9.67
CA GLN A 53 4.56 1.95 -10.81
C GLN A 53 4.09 3.09 -11.71
N ARG A 54 2.78 3.19 -11.96
CA ARG A 54 2.21 4.27 -12.76
C ARG A 54 2.39 5.64 -12.09
N LEU A 55 2.17 5.74 -10.77
CA LEU A 55 2.45 6.97 -10.01
C LEU A 55 3.93 7.35 -10.10
N SER A 56 4.84 6.39 -9.94
CA SER A 56 6.28 6.62 -10.10
C SER A 56 6.63 7.18 -11.49
N SER A 57 5.97 6.68 -12.54
CA SER A 57 6.18 7.18 -13.92
C SER A 57 5.54 8.55 -14.15
N ILE A 58 4.31 8.79 -13.66
CA ILE A 58 3.61 10.07 -13.83
C ILE A 58 4.37 11.21 -13.15
N PHE A 59 4.86 10.96 -11.93
CA PHE A 59 5.61 11.94 -11.15
C PHE A 59 7.10 11.95 -11.43
N ASP A 60 7.53 11.13 -12.39
CA ASP A 60 8.93 11.01 -12.83
C ASP A 60 9.91 10.80 -11.66
N TRP A 61 9.54 9.92 -10.69
CA TRP A 61 10.36 9.68 -9.52
C TRP A 61 11.67 8.98 -9.86
N GLN A 62 12.76 9.55 -9.38
CA GLN A 62 14.11 9.00 -9.54
C GLN A 62 14.36 7.89 -8.52
N LEU A 63 13.74 6.74 -8.74
CA LEU A 63 13.94 5.55 -7.93
C LEU A 63 15.01 4.65 -8.55
N SER A 64 16.02 4.31 -7.76
CA SER A 64 16.95 3.25 -8.13
C SER A 64 16.21 1.92 -8.29
N ARG A 65 16.75 1.01 -9.10
CA ARG A 65 16.19 -0.36 -9.26
C ARG A 65 16.04 -1.09 -7.91
N ARG A 66 16.95 -0.82 -6.97
CA ARG A 66 16.88 -1.38 -5.60
C ARG A 66 15.68 -0.84 -4.84
N GLN A 67 15.49 0.47 -4.80
CA GLN A 67 14.34 1.10 -4.14
C GLN A 67 13.01 0.64 -4.74
N GLN A 68 12.92 0.60 -6.07
CA GLN A 68 11.73 0.14 -6.77
C GLN A 68 11.36 -1.30 -6.38
N ARG A 69 12.35 -2.21 -6.33
CA ARG A 69 12.14 -3.59 -5.87
C ARG A 69 11.72 -3.65 -4.40
N GLN A 70 12.35 -2.84 -3.53
CA GLN A 70 12.03 -2.79 -2.10
C GLN A 70 10.57 -2.34 -1.86
N TYR A 71 10.13 -1.27 -2.51
CA TYR A 71 8.74 -0.81 -2.37
C TYR A 71 7.75 -1.84 -2.92
N THR A 72 8.01 -2.39 -4.10
CA THR A 72 7.16 -3.44 -4.66
C THR A 72 7.07 -4.65 -3.73
N GLN A 73 8.18 -5.07 -3.11
CA GLN A 73 8.18 -6.19 -2.17
C GLN A 73 7.38 -5.84 -0.90
N LYS A 74 7.55 -4.64 -0.35
CA LYS A 74 6.80 -4.18 0.83
C LYS A 74 5.28 -4.12 0.57
N LEU A 75 4.85 -3.68 -0.63
CA LEU A 75 3.44 -3.75 -1.02
C LEU A 75 2.94 -5.20 -1.03
N LYS A 76 3.73 -6.14 -1.57
CA LYS A 76 3.42 -7.59 -1.56
C LYS A 76 3.32 -8.16 -0.17
N ASP A 77 4.17 -7.70 0.73
CA ASP A 77 4.21 -8.13 2.13
C ASP A 77 3.09 -7.50 2.98
N GLY A 78 2.25 -6.65 2.37
CA GLY A 78 1.08 -6.05 3.02
C GLY A 78 1.37 -4.80 3.84
N PHE A 79 2.55 -4.19 3.67
CA PHE A 79 2.81 -2.88 4.27
C PHE A 79 1.84 -1.84 3.72
N THR A 80 1.48 -0.90 4.56
CA THR A 80 0.61 0.22 4.20
C THR A 80 1.42 1.37 3.64
N PHE A 81 1.00 1.86 2.48
CA PHE A 81 1.63 3.01 1.83
C PHE A 81 0.70 4.22 1.92
N VAL A 82 1.29 5.36 2.26
CA VAL A 82 0.61 6.66 2.25
C VAL A 82 1.46 7.65 1.46
N LEU A 83 0.91 8.16 0.37
CA LEU A 83 1.53 9.17 -0.48
C LEU A 83 0.96 10.54 -0.13
N THR A 84 1.85 11.51 0.13
CA THR A 84 1.45 12.90 0.38
C THR A 84 2.18 13.85 -0.56
N ASP A 85 1.59 15.02 -0.78
CA ASP A 85 2.28 16.16 -1.36
C ASP A 85 3.30 16.77 -0.37
N PRO A 86 4.12 17.76 -0.79
CA PRO A 86 5.05 18.45 0.10
C PRO A 86 4.37 19.21 1.25
N ALA A 87 3.09 19.59 1.09
CA ALA A 87 2.28 20.22 2.13
C ALA A 87 1.71 19.17 3.13
N LYS A 88 1.98 17.87 2.90
CA LYS A 88 1.55 16.74 3.72
C LYS A 88 0.06 16.41 3.58
N SER A 89 -0.58 16.82 2.49
CA SER A 89 -1.92 16.36 2.14
C SER A 89 -1.85 14.97 1.53
N ILE A 90 -2.64 14.04 2.01
CA ILE A 90 -2.73 12.67 1.51
C ILE A 90 -3.32 12.69 0.09
N LEU A 91 -2.59 12.13 -0.86
CA LEU A 91 -3.01 12.00 -2.25
C LEU A 91 -3.51 10.59 -2.56
N TRP A 92 -2.89 9.59 -1.92
CA TRP A 92 -3.21 8.20 -2.14
C TRP A 92 -2.80 7.34 -0.94
N THR A 93 -3.54 6.26 -0.70
CA THR A 93 -3.16 5.20 0.25
C THR A 93 -3.32 3.82 -0.39
N SER A 94 -2.52 2.86 0.04
CA SER A 94 -2.68 1.46 -0.34
C SER A 94 -3.94 0.84 0.28
N ASN A 95 -4.38 -0.30 -0.28
CA ASN A 95 -5.58 -1.01 0.19
C ASN A 95 -5.46 -1.46 1.65
N SER A 96 -4.25 -1.80 2.10
CA SER A 96 -3.94 -2.16 3.49
C SER A 96 -4.23 -1.05 4.49
N PHE A 97 -4.29 0.21 4.04
CA PHE A 97 -4.63 1.35 4.90
C PHE A 97 -6.01 1.21 5.55
N LEU A 98 -7.00 0.73 4.80
CA LEU A 98 -8.34 0.50 5.34
C LEU A 98 -8.33 -0.56 6.46
N SER A 99 -7.66 -1.67 6.25
CA SER A 99 -7.58 -2.76 7.25
C SER A 99 -6.80 -2.34 8.49
N MET A 100 -5.75 -1.53 8.32
CA MET A 100 -4.92 -1.04 9.43
C MET A 100 -5.59 0.08 10.22
N THR A 101 -6.26 1.03 9.55
CA THR A 101 -6.73 2.26 10.19
C THR A 101 -8.26 2.37 10.33
N GLY A 102 -9.02 1.57 9.57
CA GLY A 102 -10.47 1.69 9.49
C GLY A 102 -10.98 2.87 8.64
N TYR A 103 -10.08 3.68 8.07
CA TYR A 103 -10.44 4.78 7.17
C TYR A 103 -10.40 4.32 5.71
N ARG A 104 -11.39 4.71 4.93
CA ARG A 104 -11.36 4.54 3.47
C ARG A 104 -10.49 5.62 2.84
N ASN A 105 -9.87 5.31 1.70
CA ASN A 105 -9.06 6.27 0.95
C ASN A 105 -9.80 7.60 0.70
N GLN A 106 -11.05 7.54 0.27
CA GLN A 106 -11.90 8.72 0.05
C GLN A 106 -12.15 9.57 1.29
N ASP A 107 -12.05 8.98 2.48
CA ASP A 107 -12.24 9.69 3.76
C ASP A 107 -11.01 10.50 4.16
N VAL A 108 -9.84 10.20 3.58
CA VAL A 108 -8.54 10.73 4.01
C VAL A 108 -7.82 11.56 2.95
N VAL A 109 -8.11 11.36 1.67
CA VAL A 109 -7.54 12.17 0.57
C VAL A 109 -7.82 13.65 0.82
N GLY A 110 -6.80 14.50 0.66
CA GLY A 110 -6.83 15.91 0.96
C GLY A 110 -6.67 16.28 2.44
N LYS A 111 -6.67 15.29 3.35
CA LYS A 111 -6.37 15.51 4.77
C LYS A 111 -4.90 15.24 5.06
N THR A 112 -4.44 15.64 6.24
CA THR A 112 -3.09 15.31 6.70
C THR A 112 -3.10 14.03 7.55
N PRO A 113 -1.97 13.29 7.65
CA PRO A 113 -1.86 12.10 8.51
C PRO A 113 -2.17 12.35 10.00
N ARG A 114 -2.29 13.60 10.42
CA ARG A 114 -2.70 13.98 11.79
C ARG A 114 -4.06 13.38 12.21
N ILE A 115 -4.89 12.97 11.25
CA ILE A 115 -6.17 12.29 11.56
C ILE A 115 -5.98 10.97 12.31
N LEU A 116 -4.77 10.40 12.25
CA LEU A 116 -4.40 9.17 12.95
C LEU A 116 -3.81 9.45 14.34
N HIS A 117 -3.57 10.70 14.71
CA HIS A 117 -2.98 11.07 16.00
C HIS A 117 -4.06 11.16 17.08
N GLY A 118 -3.65 10.90 18.33
CA GLY A 118 -4.54 10.98 19.50
C GLY A 118 -3.75 11.20 20.79
N PRO A 119 -4.40 11.03 21.95
CA PRO A 119 -3.83 11.39 23.27
C PRO A 119 -2.50 10.70 23.60
N GLY A 120 -2.30 9.47 23.11
CA GLY A 120 -1.05 8.73 23.35
C GLY A 120 0.03 8.97 22.30
N THR A 121 -0.22 9.75 21.26
CA THR A 121 0.77 10.02 20.23
C THR A 121 1.87 10.95 20.77
N ASN A 122 3.11 10.46 20.81
CA ASN A 122 4.24 11.17 21.42
C ASN A 122 4.60 12.44 20.64
N PRO A 123 4.49 13.64 21.23
CA PRO A 123 4.78 14.90 20.56
C PRO A 123 6.26 15.07 20.18
N THR A 124 7.19 14.46 20.92
CA THR A 124 8.63 14.49 20.61
C THR A 124 8.91 13.71 19.33
N VAL A 125 8.31 12.53 19.16
CA VAL A 125 8.44 11.74 17.91
C VAL A 125 7.83 12.49 16.73
N LEU A 126 6.66 13.13 16.93
CA LEU A 126 6.07 13.97 15.89
C LEU A 126 6.94 15.15 15.51
N GLN A 127 7.68 15.73 16.47
CA GLN A 127 8.62 16.82 16.19
C GLN A 127 9.81 16.32 15.38
N GLN A 128 10.39 15.15 15.75
CA GLN A 128 11.49 14.54 14.99
C GLN A 128 11.08 14.25 13.53
N ILE A 129 9.87 13.72 13.32
CA ILE A 129 9.34 13.51 11.96
C ILE A 129 9.24 14.86 11.22
N ARG A 130 8.65 15.88 11.83
CA ARG A 130 8.51 17.21 11.21
C ARG A 130 9.85 17.81 10.80
N ASP A 131 10.84 17.75 11.69
CA ASP A 131 12.17 18.30 11.46
C ASP A 131 12.89 17.58 10.30
N ALA A 132 12.78 16.26 10.24
CA ALA A 132 13.33 15.47 9.15
C ALA A 132 12.66 15.83 7.81
N LEU A 133 11.32 15.90 7.78
CA LEU A 133 10.58 16.26 6.56
C LEU A 133 10.88 17.69 6.09
N GLN A 134 11.09 18.65 7.02
CA GLN A 134 11.51 20.02 6.66
C GLN A 134 12.91 20.04 6.04
N GLN A 135 13.79 19.15 6.48
CA GLN A 135 15.13 18.98 5.92
C GLN A 135 15.16 18.08 4.69
N HIS A 136 14.00 17.61 4.22
CA HIS A 136 13.84 16.65 3.13
C HIS A 136 14.68 15.38 3.33
N LYS A 137 14.79 14.91 4.58
CA LYS A 137 15.53 13.70 4.95
C LYS A 137 14.57 12.53 5.20
N PRO A 138 14.99 11.32 4.86
CA PRO A 138 14.23 10.13 5.25
C PRO A 138 14.20 10.01 6.78
N VAL A 139 13.11 9.48 7.31
CA VAL A 139 12.92 9.28 8.75
C VAL A 139 12.24 7.96 9.02
N GLN A 140 12.64 7.31 10.11
CA GLN A 140 11.95 6.15 10.65
C GLN A 140 11.55 6.46 12.09
N ALA A 141 10.34 6.08 12.45
CA ALA A 141 9.80 6.33 13.78
C ALA A 141 8.81 5.23 14.17
N GLU A 142 8.57 5.15 15.47
CA GLU A 142 7.51 4.36 16.05
C GLU A 142 6.62 5.29 16.87
N LEU A 143 5.30 5.23 16.65
CA LEU A 143 4.36 6.11 17.33
C LEU A 143 3.02 5.40 17.55
N ILE A 144 2.28 5.86 18.54
CA ILE A 144 0.91 5.43 18.77
C ILE A 144 0.00 6.22 17.85
N ASN A 145 -0.72 5.49 16.98
CA ASN A 145 -1.79 6.00 16.14
C ASN A 145 -3.14 5.49 16.64
N TYR A 146 -4.22 6.06 16.10
CA TYR A 146 -5.60 5.71 16.43
C TYR A 146 -6.39 5.38 15.17
N ARG A 147 -7.11 4.27 15.23
CA ARG A 147 -8.05 3.86 14.19
C ARG A 147 -9.28 4.76 14.18
N LYS A 148 -10.07 4.67 13.14
CA LYS A 148 -11.38 5.35 13.05
C LYS A 148 -12.35 4.96 14.19
N SER A 149 -12.21 3.74 14.75
CA SER A 149 -12.93 3.27 15.93
C SER A 149 -12.51 3.94 17.23
N GLY A 150 -11.34 4.59 17.27
CA GLY A 150 -10.72 5.12 18.48
C GLY A 150 -9.69 4.19 19.13
N ASP A 151 -9.52 2.97 18.61
CA ASP A 151 -8.54 2.01 19.13
C ASP A 151 -7.12 2.47 18.84
N ALA A 152 -6.26 2.47 19.86
CA ALA A 152 -4.85 2.77 19.70
C ALA A 152 -4.10 1.57 19.12
N TYR A 153 -3.09 1.83 18.28
CA TYR A 153 -2.16 0.81 17.79
C TYR A 153 -0.76 1.40 17.64
N VAL A 154 0.25 0.54 17.74
CA VAL A 154 1.65 0.94 17.54
C VAL A 154 1.97 0.85 16.06
N CYS A 155 2.39 1.96 15.47
CA CYS A 155 2.74 2.09 14.06
C CYS A 155 4.23 2.32 13.92
N GLN A 156 4.92 1.45 13.19
CA GLN A 156 6.24 1.74 12.64
C GLN A 156 6.06 2.39 11.28
N VAL A 157 6.68 3.55 11.09
CA VAL A 157 6.64 4.31 9.85
C VAL A 157 8.05 4.62 9.35
N ALA A 158 8.27 4.41 8.06
CA ALA A 158 9.43 4.93 7.32
C ALA A 158 8.93 5.91 6.28
N ILE A 159 9.42 7.14 6.28
CA ILE A 159 9.00 8.20 5.35
C ILE A 159 10.20 8.61 4.51
N ASP A 160 10.07 8.47 3.20
CA ASP A 160 11.08 8.83 2.23
C ASP A 160 10.63 10.04 1.39
N PRO A 161 11.49 11.05 1.20
CA PRO A 161 11.26 12.12 0.25
C PRO A 161 11.42 11.58 -1.19
N MET A 162 10.47 11.93 -2.06
CA MET A 162 10.43 11.49 -3.45
C MET A 162 10.78 12.66 -4.36
N TYR A 163 11.80 12.46 -5.19
CA TYR A 163 12.31 13.48 -6.11
C TYR A 163 12.05 13.10 -7.56
N ASN A 164 11.78 14.09 -8.41
CA ASN A 164 11.68 13.91 -9.86
C ASN A 164 13.07 13.93 -10.53
N SER A 165 13.13 13.74 -11.84
CA SER A 165 14.37 13.79 -12.64
C SER A 165 15.10 15.13 -12.61
N GLN A 166 14.43 16.19 -12.20
CA GLN A 166 14.98 17.53 -12.06
C GLN A 166 15.56 17.76 -10.65
N GLY A 167 15.46 16.78 -9.75
CA GLY A 167 15.92 16.87 -8.37
C GLY A 167 14.97 17.65 -7.46
N GLU A 168 13.74 17.92 -7.89
CA GLU A 168 12.75 18.62 -7.09
C GLU A 168 11.99 17.63 -6.19
N LEU A 169 11.77 18.02 -4.94
CA LEU A 169 10.89 17.27 -4.03
C LEU A 169 9.45 17.39 -4.52
N THR A 170 8.86 16.26 -4.87
CA THR A 170 7.48 16.20 -5.35
C THR A 170 6.51 15.63 -4.33
N HIS A 171 6.96 14.66 -3.52
CA HIS A 171 6.11 13.93 -2.59
C HIS A 171 6.89 13.43 -1.38
N PHE A 172 6.15 12.97 -0.36
CA PHE A 172 6.65 12.05 0.66
C PHE A 172 5.89 10.73 0.56
N LEU A 173 6.64 9.63 0.64
CA LEU A 173 6.08 8.30 0.68
C LEU A 173 6.31 7.69 2.07
N ALA A 174 5.24 7.49 2.82
CA ALA A 174 5.27 6.76 4.07
C ALA A 174 4.97 5.29 3.81
N VAL A 175 5.77 4.41 4.41
CA VAL A 175 5.59 2.95 4.44
C VAL A 175 5.42 2.55 5.89
N GLU A 176 4.27 2.00 6.20
CA GLU A 176 3.80 1.79 7.57
C GLU A 176 3.45 0.32 7.81
N GLN A 177 3.64 -0.10 9.05
CA GLN A 177 3.09 -1.36 9.55
C GLN A 177 2.67 -1.24 11.01
N GLU A 178 1.63 -1.96 11.39
CA GLU A 178 1.29 -2.17 12.78
C GLU A 178 2.25 -3.20 13.38
N VAL A 179 2.80 -2.89 14.55
CA VAL A 179 3.62 -3.81 15.34
C VAL A 179 2.89 -4.19 16.61
N ARG A 180 3.08 -5.44 17.06
CA ARG A 180 2.45 -6.01 18.26
C ARG A 180 3.42 -5.97 19.43
#